data_21c876a8689437a89a50612bc372703a
#
_entry.id   21c876a8689437a89a50612bc372703a
#
_cell.length_a   1.000
_cell.length_b   1.000
_cell.length_c   1.000
_cell.angle_alpha   90.00
_cell.angle_beta   90.00
_cell.angle_gamma   90.00
#
_symmetry.space_group_name_H-M   'P 1'
#
loop_
_entity.id
_entity.type
_entity.pdbx_description
1 polymer ?
#
loop_
_entity_poly.entity_id
_entity_poly.type
_entity_poly.pdbx_seq_one_letter_code
_entity_poly.pdbx_strand_id
1 'polypeptide(L)'
;MKLLPINAINPSSYNPRIADPQRLDLIELSLRKLGFLLPLYADANGELLSGHQRHYVATRMGVKQVPVDFTKPLDLANRKACNVIFNRATNDLSPDDLPKTLTEALERSRVHELAEALPDLNIHNPEFYPCLNAEELPVQPLLSVNTGRWVQYARNISKTLKGKGVVMPLVIDPDGKVINGIGRLQMLAENNAPTVKAVRISHAQAALADAMLNLLSMDFDIHNRYSDLLRYNSFRRSRRTRNELGRGFVFAVIGAKPSYTLDLSNPEHLKRWKALHGSTVLDFGAGHLTETQILQQAGIDCTPFEPYHLTKGEEIDKVASLEIVKSFLQVVRSGKRFSSIFISSVLNSVPFEGDRRHIISLTATLADAKTRLFAVASSTQQTGWRNLNGAAPLNKSDSSQITFMLDYEPGIGLGDISKLPKVQKYHTVSEFRELFLTQWRDVKVNIAVENVQAICRNPCPVDPVALRDAIAFEFDLPYPDGSRMNRVDVALEAFSTRLGVAL
;
A
#
# COMPACT_ATOMS: atom_id res chain seq x y z
N MET A 1 19.47 19.39 -8.54
CA MET A 1 20.11 19.11 -7.23
C MET A 1 20.79 20.37 -6.71
N LYS A 2 20.63 20.70 -5.41
CA LYS A 2 21.23 21.89 -4.77
C LYS A 2 21.71 21.52 -3.37
N LEU A 3 22.79 22.16 -2.91
CA LEU A 3 23.23 22.10 -1.52
C LEU A 3 22.49 23.19 -0.73
N LEU A 4 21.73 22.81 0.29
CA LEU A 4 20.89 23.71 1.08
C LEU A 4 21.17 23.58 2.57
N PRO A 5 20.94 24.65 3.37
CA PRO A 5 20.97 24.54 4.81
C PRO A 5 20.02 23.42 5.28
N ILE A 6 20.47 22.58 6.21
CA ILE A 6 19.69 21.41 6.67
C ILE A 6 18.36 21.83 7.30
N ASN A 7 18.31 22.97 7.96
CA ASN A 7 17.11 23.53 8.58
C ASN A 7 16.10 24.16 7.57
N ALA A 8 16.47 24.28 6.30
CA ALA A 8 15.55 24.70 5.24
C ALA A 8 14.67 23.55 4.72
N ILE A 9 14.93 22.33 5.17
CA ILE A 9 14.22 21.14 4.75
C ILE A 9 13.45 20.56 5.94
N ASN A 10 12.15 20.35 5.76
CA ASN A 10 11.25 19.93 6.82
C ASN A 10 10.88 18.45 6.65
N PRO A 11 11.09 17.61 7.70
CA PRO A 11 10.55 16.26 7.70
C PRO A 11 9.03 16.28 7.55
N SER A 12 8.48 15.41 6.72
CA SER A 12 7.04 15.28 6.59
C SER A 12 6.42 14.68 7.86
N SER A 13 5.26 15.20 8.27
CA SER A 13 4.51 14.73 9.44
C SER A 13 3.95 13.29 9.27
N TYR A 14 3.89 12.81 8.04
CA TYR A 14 3.39 11.47 7.69
C TYR A 14 4.50 10.45 7.40
N ASN A 15 5.73 10.70 7.85
CA ASN A 15 6.81 9.72 7.67
C ASN A 15 6.47 8.42 8.40
N PRO A 16 6.31 7.29 7.69
CA PRO A 16 5.85 6.04 8.28
C PRO A 16 6.94 5.26 9.02
N ARG A 17 8.21 5.67 8.88
CA ARG A 17 9.33 4.94 9.47
C ARG A 17 9.57 5.37 10.90
N ILE A 18 9.39 4.42 11.83
CA ILE A 18 9.87 4.55 13.20
C ILE A 18 11.40 4.51 13.18
N ALA A 19 12.03 5.41 13.94
CA ALA A 19 13.49 5.43 14.08
C ALA A 19 13.93 4.22 14.92
N ASP A 20 14.51 3.23 14.24
CA ASP A 20 15.19 2.11 14.88
C ASP A 20 16.64 2.53 15.17
N PRO A 21 17.12 2.51 16.44
CA PRO A 21 18.46 2.93 16.80
C PRO A 21 19.56 2.21 16.00
N GLN A 22 19.45 0.90 15.84
CA GLN A 22 20.44 0.11 15.09
C GLN A 22 20.52 0.51 13.63
N ARG A 23 19.36 0.83 13.02
CA ARG A 23 19.31 1.32 11.65
C ARG A 23 19.87 2.74 11.54
N LEU A 24 19.60 3.61 12.50
CA LEU A 24 20.17 4.96 12.52
C LEU A 24 21.69 4.93 12.64
N ASP A 25 22.25 3.99 13.41
CA ASP A 25 23.70 3.81 13.52
C ASP A 25 24.32 3.33 12.22
N LEU A 26 23.66 2.43 11.49
CA LEU A 26 24.09 2.03 10.15
C LEU A 26 24.04 3.20 9.15
N ILE A 27 23.02 4.05 9.22
CA ILE A 27 22.94 5.24 8.38
C ILE A 27 24.02 6.24 8.74
N GLU A 28 24.34 6.40 10.02
CA GLU A 28 25.45 7.24 10.46
C GLU A 28 26.78 6.71 9.93
N LEU A 29 27.02 5.40 10.07
CA LEU A 29 28.21 4.75 9.51
C LEU A 29 28.29 4.95 7.98
N SER A 30 27.16 4.79 7.28
CA SER A 30 27.09 5.06 5.84
C SER A 30 27.49 6.50 5.50
N LEU A 31 26.95 7.48 6.20
CA LEU A 31 27.28 8.89 5.96
C LEU A 31 28.74 9.19 6.30
N ARG A 32 29.30 8.62 7.37
CA ARG A 32 30.70 8.80 7.74
C ARG A 32 31.66 8.25 6.69
N LYS A 33 31.36 7.10 6.10
CA LYS A 33 32.26 6.36 5.19
C LYS A 33 32.01 6.67 3.72
N LEU A 34 30.81 6.96 3.33
CA LEU A 34 30.37 7.09 1.93
C LEU A 34 29.82 8.49 1.60
N GLY A 35 29.46 9.29 2.61
CA GLY A 35 28.81 10.57 2.43
C GLY A 35 27.40 10.46 1.81
N PHE A 36 26.94 11.53 1.21
CA PHE A 36 25.67 11.56 0.49
C PHE A 36 25.83 11.02 -0.94
N LEU A 37 25.79 9.70 -1.12
CA LEU A 37 25.78 9.07 -2.46
C LEU A 37 24.52 9.46 -3.26
N LEU A 38 23.40 9.65 -2.58
CA LEU A 38 22.14 10.12 -3.15
C LEU A 38 21.65 11.34 -2.38
N PRO A 39 21.03 12.33 -3.07
CA PRO A 39 20.47 13.49 -2.39
C PRO A 39 19.26 13.12 -1.52
N LEU A 40 18.83 14.04 -0.70
CA LEU A 40 17.48 14.06 -0.15
C LEU A 40 16.50 14.48 -1.25
N TYR A 41 15.28 14.00 -1.18
CA TYR A 41 14.25 14.37 -2.14
C TYR A 41 13.13 15.11 -1.41
N ALA A 42 12.77 16.30 -1.90
CA ALA A 42 11.75 17.15 -1.32
C ALA A 42 10.74 17.62 -2.35
N ASP A 43 9.58 18.04 -1.91
CA ASP A 43 8.63 18.77 -2.75
C ASP A 43 9.05 20.24 -2.94
N ALA A 44 8.29 20.96 -3.76
CA ALA A 44 8.59 22.38 -4.06
C ALA A 44 8.57 23.28 -2.81
N ASN A 45 7.95 22.85 -1.71
CA ASN A 45 7.87 23.60 -0.46
C ASN A 45 8.99 23.22 0.54
N GLY A 46 9.88 22.32 0.18
CA GLY A 46 10.96 21.83 1.04
C GLY A 46 10.52 20.74 2.03
N GLU A 47 9.33 20.15 1.85
CA GLU A 47 8.90 19.01 2.65
C GLU A 47 9.52 17.71 2.11
N LEU A 48 10.17 16.93 2.98
CA LEU A 48 10.86 15.71 2.60
C LEU A 48 9.88 14.64 2.07
N LEU A 49 10.25 14.06 0.94
CA LEU A 49 9.62 12.87 0.36
C LEU A 49 10.47 11.63 0.58
N SER A 50 11.81 11.78 0.64
CA SER A 50 12.74 10.70 0.92
C SER A 50 14.00 11.22 1.61
N GLY A 51 14.59 10.36 2.45
CA GLY A 51 15.81 10.66 3.18
C GLY A 51 15.58 11.20 4.60
N HIS A 52 14.40 11.01 5.18
CA HIS A 52 14.06 11.44 6.55
C HIS A 52 15.09 10.97 7.59
N GLN A 53 15.46 9.69 7.55
CA GLN A 53 16.45 9.14 8.48
C GLN A 53 17.84 9.72 8.22
N ARG A 54 18.25 9.90 6.94
CA ARG A 54 19.51 10.57 6.59
C ARG A 54 19.53 12.03 7.04
N HIS A 55 18.41 12.76 6.91
CA HIS A 55 18.27 14.12 7.42
C HIS A 55 18.42 14.16 8.94
N TYR A 56 17.73 13.27 9.65
CA TYR A 56 17.80 13.15 11.11
C TYR A 56 19.23 12.85 11.58
N VAL A 57 19.89 11.86 10.97
CA VAL A 57 21.26 11.46 11.32
C VAL A 57 22.25 12.57 10.97
N ALA A 58 22.14 13.21 9.81
CA ALA A 58 22.99 14.34 9.43
C ALA A 58 22.85 15.51 10.40
N THR A 59 21.63 15.78 10.90
CA THR A 59 21.40 16.77 11.95
C THR A 59 22.13 16.39 13.24
N ARG A 60 22.03 15.13 13.67
CA ARG A 60 22.74 14.58 14.84
C ARG A 60 24.26 14.69 14.69
N MET A 61 24.80 14.48 13.49
CA MET A 61 26.22 14.62 13.17
C MET A 61 26.70 16.08 13.10
N GLY A 62 25.81 17.07 13.18
CA GLY A 62 26.14 18.48 13.07
C GLY A 62 26.38 18.99 11.65
N VAL A 63 25.95 18.25 10.64
CA VAL A 63 26.01 18.64 9.23
C VAL A 63 25.19 19.90 9.01
N LYS A 64 25.76 20.93 8.39
CA LYS A 64 25.10 22.23 8.19
C LYS A 64 24.32 22.33 6.89
N GLN A 65 24.73 21.56 5.88
CA GLN A 65 24.13 21.59 4.55
C GLN A 65 23.86 20.19 4.06
N VAL A 66 22.80 20.00 3.28
CA VAL A 66 22.44 18.72 2.69
C VAL A 66 22.14 18.87 1.20
N PRO A 67 22.50 17.87 0.38
CA PRO A 67 22.17 17.86 -1.04
C PRO A 67 20.69 17.52 -1.20
N VAL A 68 19.94 18.35 -1.94
CA VAL A 68 18.49 18.19 -2.16
C VAL A 68 18.18 18.23 -3.63
N ASP A 69 17.32 17.31 -4.06
CA ASP A 69 16.67 17.36 -5.36
C ASP A 69 15.16 17.51 -5.18
N PHE A 70 14.53 18.28 -6.06
CA PHE A 70 13.13 18.64 -5.93
C PHE A 70 12.27 17.93 -6.96
N THR A 71 11.13 17.44 -6.53
CA THR A 71 10.10 16.95 -7.44
C THR A 71 9.33 18.11 -8.09
N LYS A 72 8.56 17.80 -9.14
CA LYS A 72 7.47 18.68 -9.59
C LYS A 72 6.47 18.88 -8.44
N PRO A 73 5.65 19.95 -8.47
CA PRO A 73 4.59 20.15 -7.49
C PRO A 73 3.68 18.93 -7.40
N LEU A 74 3.40 18.48 -6.19
CA LEU A 74 2.60 17.28 -5.89
C LEU A 74 1.52 17.62 -4.86
N ASP A 75 0.33 17.05 -5.02
CA ASP A 75 -0.69 17.04 -3.97
C ASP A 75 -0.31 16.08 -2.82
N LEU A 76 -1.05 16.12 -1.73
CA LEU A 76 -0.76 15.33 -0.52
C LEU A 76 -0.75 13.82 -0.81
N ALA A 77 -1.69 13.32 -1.61
CA ALA A 77 -1.78 11.89 -1.94
C ALA A 77 -0.56 11.42 -2.75
N ASN A 78 -0.15 12.22 -3.74
CA ASN A 78 1.05 11.95 -4.52
C ASN A 78 2.34 12.07 -3.70
N ARG A 79 2.43 13.01 -2.75
CA ARG A 79 3.56 13.11 -1.83
C ARG A 79 3.72 11.84 -0.98
N LYS A 80 2.62 11.35 -0.40
CA LYS A 80 2.61 10.10 0.38
C LYS A 80 2.98 8.89 -0.47
N ALA A 81 2.46 8.80 -1.69
CA ALA A 81 2.83 7.74 -2.63
C ALA A 81 4.33 7.80 -2.99
N CYS A 82 4.86 8.99 -3.25
CA CYS A 82 6.30 9.17 -3.50
C CYS A 82 7.14 8.67 -2.32
N ASN A 83 6.72 8.90 -1.08
CA ASN A 83 7.45 8.38 0.08
C ASN A 83 7.56 6.84 0.04
N VAL A 84 6.47 6.13 -0.26
CA VAL A 84 6.49 4.66 -0.43
C VAL A 84 7.40 4.24 -1.60
N ILE A 85 7.29 4.93 -2.74
CA ILE A 85 8.06 4.62 -3.96
C ILE A 85 9.55 4.81 -3.74
N PHE A 86 9.96 5.93 -3.13
CA PHE A 86 11.36 6.19 -2.84
C PHE A 86 11.97 5.16 -1.89
N ASN A 87 11.22 4.76 -0.88
CA ASN A 87 11.67 3.73 0.04
C ASN A 87 11.87 2.39 -0.67
N ARG A 88 11.04 2.09 -1.68
CA ARG A 88 11.21 0.90 -2.51
C ARG A 88 12.34 1.04 -3.52
N ALA A 89 12.48 2.20 -4.14
CA ALA A 89 13.50 2.46 -5.16
C ALA A 89 14.93 2.40 -4.62
N THR A 90 15.12 2.52 -3.32
CA THR A 90 16.44 2.42 -2.66
C THR A 90 16.76 1.02 -2.14
N ASN A 91 15.82 0.07 -2.27
CA ASN A 91 15.94 -1.29 -1.76
C ASN A 91 15.68 -2.28 -2.91
N ASP A 92 16.63 -2.40 -3.84
CA ASP A 92 16.48 -3.17 -5.09
C ASP A 92 16.75 -4.68 -4.94
N LEU A 93 16.88 -5.22 -3.73
CA LEU A 93 17.26 -6.61 -3.53
C LEU A 93 16.05 -7.52 -3.38
N SER A 94 16.07 -8.63 -4.12
CA SER A 94 15.20 -9.79 -3.88
C SER A 94 15.76 -10.59 -2.71
N PRO A 95 14.99 -10.94 -1.69
CA PRO A 95 15.47 -11.84 -0.64
C PRO A 95 15.69 -13.24 -1.26
N ASP A 96 16.93 -13.69 -1.27
CA ASP A 96 17.24 -15.09 -1.49
C ASP A 96 16.78 -15.93 -0.29
N ASP A 97 16.50 -17.22 -0.51
CA ASP A 97 15.85 -18.17 0.40
C ASP A 97 16.62 -18.51 1.71
N LEU A 98 17.59 -17.72 2.13
CA LEU A 98 18.33 -17.94 3.37
C LEU A 98 17.54 -17.45 4.59
N PRO A 99 17.65 -18.11 5.76
CA PRO A 99 17.03 -17.63 6.99
C PRO A 99 17.48 -16.19 7.29
N LYS A 100 16.54 -15.26 7.39
CA LYS A 100 16.78 -13.81 7.57
C LYS A 100 17.79 -13.47 8.66
N THR A 101 17.72 -14.15 9.80
CA THR A 101 18.59 -13.92 10.96
C THR A 101 20.07 -14.26 10.69
N LEU A 102 20.34 -15.34 9.99
CA LEU A 102 21.72 -15.73 9.67
C LEU A 102 22.32 -14.79 8.62
N THR A 103 21.58 -14.47 7.58
CA THR A 103 21.99 -13.53 6.54
C THR A 103 22.24 -12.15 7.13
N GLU A 104 21.38 -11.67 8.01
CA GLU A 104 21.54 -10.39 8.69
C GLU A 104 22.81 -10.35 9.54
N ALA A 105 23.08 -11.39 10.33
CA ALA A 105 24.29 -11.47 11.16
C ALA A 105 25.58 -11.46 10.33
N LEU A 106 25.60 -12.19 9.20
CA LEU A 106 26.72 -12.21 8.27
C LEU A 106 26.96 -10.85 7.62
N GLU A 107 25.89 -10.21 7.14
CA GLU A 107 26.00 -8.88 6.52
C GLU A 107 26.41 -7.79 7.52
N ARG A 108 25.96 -7.85 8.78
CA ARG A 108 26.42 -6.93 9.83
C ARG A 108 27.92 -7.08 10.09
N SER A 109 28.43 -8.32 10.20
CA SER A 109 29.87 -8.58 10.35
C SER A 109 30.67 -8.02 9.17
N ARG A 110 30.20 -8.28 7.95
CA ARG A 110 30.82 -7.79 6.72
C ARG A 110 30.83 -6.27 6.64
N VAL A 111 29.74 -5.60 7.04
CA VAL A 111 29.67 -4.13 7.05
C VAL A 111 30.71 -3.55 8.02
N HIS A 112 30.84 -4.10 9.23
CA HIS A 112 31.85 -3.62 10.19
C HIS A 112 33.26 -3.78 9.68
N GLU A 113 33.62 -4.95 9.16
CA GLU A 113 34.95 -5.23 8.60
C GLU A 113 35.29 -4.27 7.46
N LEU A 114 34.37 -4.07 6.50
CA LEU A 114 34.60 -3.17 5.36
C LEU A 114 34.65 -1.69 5.78
N ALA A 115 33.91 -1.30 6.81
CA ALA A 115 33.90 0.06 7.30
C ALA A 115 35.21 0.42 8.05
N GLU A 116 35.83 -0.52 8.76
CA GLU A 116 37.12 -0.31 9.41
C GLU A 116 38.26 -0.01 8.42
N ALA A 117 38.16 -0.56 7.21
CA ALA A 117 39.14 -0.33 6.15
C ALA A 117 39.03 1.06 5.49
N LEU A 118 38.00 1.84 5.77
CA LEU A 118 37.79 3.16 5.19
C LEU A 118 37.92 4.27 6.23
N PRO A 119 38.57 5.41 5.90
CA PRO A 119 38.56 6.57 6.77
C PRO A 119 37.18 7.23 6.87
N ASP A 120 36.93 7.94 7.96
CA ASP A 120 35.76 8.80 8.07
C ASP A 120 35.93 10.02 7.15
N LEU A 121 34.89 10.35 6.44
CA LEU A 121 34.83 11.57 5.64
C LEU A 121 34.60 12.80 6.52
N ASN A 122 35.27 13.88 6.21
CA ASN A 122 35.03 15.15 6.88
C ASN A 122 33.75 15.78 6.35
N ILE A 123 32.76 16.01 7.23
CA ILE A 123 31.46 16.58 6.92
C ILE A 123 31.47 17.98 6.28
N HIS A 124 32.64 18.66 6.37
CA HIS A 124 32.84 20.01 5.79
C HIS A 124 33.49 19.97 4.40
N ASN A 125 33.93 18.80 3.94
CA ASN A 125 34.62 18.65 2.68
C ASN A 125 33.66 18.26 1.53
N PRO A 126 33.99 18.63 0.27
CA PRO A 126 33.19 18.23 -0.90
C PRO A 126 33.06 16.72 -1.07
N GLU A 127 34.01 15.92 -0.62
CA GLU A 127 33.98 14.46 -0.67
C GLU A 127 32.83 13.87 0.17
N PHE A 128 32.27 14.61 1.13
CA PHE A 128 31.08 14.22 1.88
C PHE A 128 29.78 14.26 1.03
N TYR A 129 29.85 14.89 -0.15
CA TYR A 129 28.73 15.08 -1.04
C TYR A 129 28.96 14.50 -2.46
N PRO A 130 29.28 13.20 -2.60
CA PRO A 130 29.63 12.63 -3.91
C PRO A 130 28.53 12.81 -4.95
N CYS A 131 27.26 12.83 -4.55
CA CYS A 131 26.13 13.00 -5.46
C CYS A 131 26.12 14.35 -6.20
N LEU A 132 26.80 15.38 -5.68
CA LEU A 132 26.93 16.67 -6.37
C LEU A 132 27.88 16.59 -7.57
N ASN A 133 28.81 15.62 -7.58
CA ASN A 133 29.80 15.39 -8.61
C ASN A 133 29.43 14.23 -9.55
N ALA A 134 28.14 13.94 -9.69
CA ALA A 134 27.68 12.86 -10.57
C ALA A 134 28.09 13.13 -12.02
N GLU A 135 28.76 12.15 -12.62
CA GLU A 135 29.18 12.14 -14.02
C GLU A 135 28.01 11.85 -14.95
N GLU A 136 28.03 12.38 -16.15
CA GLU A 136 27.09 12.00 -17.20
C GLU A 136 27.73 10.95 -18.11
N LEU A 137 27.26 9.72 -18.07
CA LEU A 137 27.85 8.56 -18.73
C LEU A 137 26.90 7.99 -19.81
N PRO A 138 27.44 7.42 -20.89
CA PRO A 138 26.62 6.77 -21.91
C PRO A 138 25.98 5.48 -21.36
N VAL A 139 24.70 5.28 -21.67
CA VAL A 139 23.91 4.15 -21.17
C VAL A 139 24.40 2.80 -21.71
N GLN A 140 24.71 2.70 -23.01
CA GLN A 140 25.05 1.43 -23.64
C GLN A 140 26.32 0.76 -23.10
N PRO A 141 27.44 1.47 -22.88
CA PRO A 141 28.61 0.87 -22.25
C PRO A 141 28.33 0.36 -20.84
N LEU A 142 27.53 1.07 -20.04
CA LEU A 142 27.17 0.61 -18.70
C LEU A 142 26.33 -0.68 -18.75
N LEU A 143 25.41 -0.81 -19.74
CA LEU A 143 24.63 -2.03 -19.91
C LEU A 143 25.51 -3.23 -20.25
N SER A 144 26.55 -3.07 -21.03
CA SER A 144 27.43 -4.17 -21.42
C SER A 144 28.20 -4.77 -20.23
N VAL A 145 28.47 -3.95 -19.22
CA VAL A 145 29.10 -4.39 -17.96
C VAL A 145 28.08 -4.99 -16.98
N ASN A 146 26.82 -4.56 -17.07
CA ASN A 146 25.76 -4.89 -16.12
C ASN A 146 24.71 -5.83 -16.75
N THR A 147 25.10 -7.06 -17.01
CA THR A 147 24.30 -8.10 -17.72
C THR A 147 23.30 -8.83 -16.82
N GLY A 148 22.97 -8.30 -15.65
CA GLY A 148 22.07 -8.94 -14.69
C GLY A 148 20.65 -9.14 -15.18
N ARG A 149 19.88 -9.97 -14.45
CA ARG A 149 18.47 -10.24 -14.73
C ARG A 149 17.65 -8.97 -14.65
N TRP A 150 16.78 -8.76 -15.65
CA TRP A 150 15.88 -7.61 -15.67
C TRP A 150 14.78 -7.73 -14.61
N VAL A 151 14.63 -6.66 -13.85
CA VAL A 151 13.64 -6.59 -12.76
C VAL A 151 12.53 -5.63 -13.17
N GLN A 152 11.40 -6.19 -13.60
CA GLN A 152 10.27 -5.44 -14.17
C GLN A 152 9.75 -4.33 -13.24
N TYR A 153 9.56 -4.64 -11.97
CA TYR A 153 9.04 -3.67 -11.01
C TYR A 153 10.00 -2.50 -10.76
N ALA A 154 11.31 -2.72 -10.71
CA ALA A 154 12.30 -1.67 -10.51
C ALA A 154 12.28 -0.65 -11.67
N ARG A 155 12.03 -1.10 -12.89
CA ARG A 155 11.83 -0.23 -14.06
C ARG A 155 10.56 0.60 -13.94
N ASN A 156 9.47 0.02 -13.47
CA ASN A 156 8.20 0.71 -13.26
C ASN A 156 8.32 1.79 -12.19
N ILE A 157 9.02 1.52 -11.08
CA ILE A 157 9.35 2.49 -10.05
C ILE A 157 10.13 3.67 -10.65
N SER A 158 11.18 3.39 -11.42
CA SER A 158 12.02 4.39 -12.05
C SER A 158 11.26 5.26 -13.05
N LYS A 159 10.37 4.65 -13.86
CA LYS A 159 9.44 5.37 -14.74
C LYS A 159 8.54 6.33 -13.98
N THR A 160 8.01 5.88 -12.85
CA THR A 160 7.11 6.69 -12.03
C THR A 160 7.83 7.88 -11.43
N LEU A 161 9.01 7.70 -10.87
CA LEU A 161 9.83 8.79 -10.33
C LEU A 161 10.21 9.79 -11.41
N LYS A 162 10.60 9.33 -12.62
CA LYS A 162 10.86 10.20 -13.77
C LYS A 162 9.63 11.04 -14.13
N GLY A 163 8.45 10.45 -14.12
CA GLY A 163 7.17 11.17 -14.32
C GLY A 163 6.93 12.27 -13.29
N LYS A 164 7.43 12.11 -12.07
CA LYS A 164 7.38 13.11 -10.99
C LYS A 164 8.55 14.12 -11.04
N GLY A 165 9.38 14.07 -12.06
CA GLY A 165 10.51 14.98 -12.25
C GLY A 165 11.81 14.55 -11.59
N VAL A 166 11.89 13.33 -11.11
CA VAL A 166 13.07 12.79 -10.42
C VAL A 166 13.76 11.72 -11.27
N VAL A 167 15.04 11.92 -11.54
CA VAL A 167 15.93 10.89 -12.08
C VAL A 167 17.10 10.76 -11.11
N MET A 168 17.02 9.73 -10.26
CA MET A 168 18.08 9.45 -9.29
C MET A 168 19.36 9.02 -10.01
N PRO A 169 20.55 9.51 -9.65
CA PRO A 169 21.80 9.03 -10.23
C PRO A 169 22.02 7.54 -9.90
N LEU A 170 22.77 6.85 -10.75
CA LEU A 170 23.32 5.53 -10.42
C LEU A 170 24.44 5.70 -9.40
N VAL A 171 24.75 4.64 -8.66
CA VAL A 171 26.01 4.51 -7.92
C VAL A 171 26.78 3.38 -8.58
N ILE A 172 28.01 3.66 -9.00
CA ILE A 172 28.85 2.72 -9.74
C ILE A 172 30.26 2.62 -9.11
N ASP A 173 30.90 1.49 -9.31
CA ASP A 173 32.33 1.34 -9.00
C ASP A 173 33.22 1.92 -10.13
N PRO A 174 34.57 1.88 -10.00
CA PRO A 174 35.47 2.38 -11.02
C PRO A 174 35.31 1.67 -12.37
N ASP A 175 34.93 0.39 -12.39
CA ASP A 175 34.75 -0.43 -13.59
C ASP A 175 33.40 -0.23 -14.26
N GLY A 176 32.51 0.60 -13.67
CA GLY A 176 31.17 0.85 -14.18
C GLY A 176 30.13 -0.19 -13.74
N LYS A 177 30.46 -1.08 -12.81
CA LYS A 177 29.49 -1.98 -12.21
C LYS A 177 28.51 -1.17 -11.36
N VAL A 178 27.21 -1.35 -11.58
CA VAL A 178 26.16 -0.64 -10.84
C VAL A 178 25.98 -1.28 -9.47
N ILE A 179 26.25 -0.51 -8.42
CA ILE A 179 26.01 -0.87 -7.03
C ILE A 179 24.56 -0.56 -6.64
N ASN A 180 24.03 0.59 -7.12
CA ASN A 180 22.64 0.95 -6.92
C ASN A 180 22.06 1.56 -8.19
N GLY A 181 20.88 1.08 -8.59
CA GLY A 181 20.09 1.65 -9.68
C GLY A 181 20.06 0.86 -10.98
N ILE A 182 20.28 -0.46 -10.95
CA ILE A 182 20.22 -1.30 -12.15
C ILE A 182 18.85 -1.18 -12.87
N GLY A 183 17.74 -1.13 -12.16
CA GLY A 183 16.42 -0.91 -12.75
C GLY A 183 16.28 0.45 -13.43
N ARG A 184 16.97 1.49 -12.94
CA ARG A 184 17.04 2.81 -13.58
C ARG A 184 17.82 2.75 -14.89
N LEU A 185 18.96 2.08 -14.88
CA LEU A 185 19.77 1.88 -16.09
C LEU A 185 18.95 1.16 -17.16
N GLN A 186 18.29 0.08 -16.79
CA GLN A 186 17.43 -0.70 -17.70
C GLN A 186 16.28 0.13 -18.26
N MET A 187 15.59 0.92 -17.42
CA MET A 187 14.52 1.81 -17.85
C MET A 187 15.02 2.88 -18.84
N LEU A 188 16.17 3.45 -18.59
CA LEU A 188 16.77 4.44 -19.48
C LEU A 188 17.16 3.84 -20.82
N ALA A 189 17.70 2.62 -20.81
CA ALA A 189 18.00 1.88 -22.03
C ALA A 189 16.75 1.60 -22.87
N GLU A 190 15.66 1.14 -22.26
CA GLU A 190 14.38 0.92 -22.93
C GLU A 190 13.79 2.19 -23.56
N ASN A 191 14.08 3.34 -22.97
CA ASN A 191 13.62 4.63 -23.50
C ASN A 191 14.65 5.27 -24.44
N ASN A 192 15.68 4.53 -24.88
CA ASN A 192 16.76 5.02 -25.75
C ASN A 192 17.44 6.29 -25.23
N ALA A 193 17.56 6.43 -23.91
CA ALA A 193 18.27 7.55 -23.31
C ALA A 193 19.77 7.43 -23.66
N PRO A 194 20.42 8.49 -24.17
CA PRO A 194 21.81 8.42 -24.56
C PRO A 194 22.75 8.35 -23.34
N THR A 195 22.38 9.04 -22.27
CA THR A 195 23.22 9.20 -21.09
C THR A 195 22.45 9.01 -19.79
N VAL A 196 23.18 8.79 -18.70
CA VAL A 196 22.70 8.70 -17.34
C VAL A 196 23.68 9.36 -16.38
N LYS A 197 23.17 10.00 -15.33
CA LYS A 197 24.02 10.50 -14.23
C LYS A 197 24.42 9.35 -13.32
N ALA A 198 25.71 9.27 -12.99
CA ALA A 198 26.24 8.27 -12.09
C ALA A 198 27.24 8.89 -11.09
N VAL A 199 27.17 8.42 -9.86
CA VAL A 199 28.13 8.72 -8.81
C VAL A 199 29.15 7.59 -8.78
N ARG A 200 30.40 7.89 -9.11
CA ARG A 200 31.50 6.92 -9.08
C ARG A 200 32.14 6.92 -7.71
N ILE A 201 32.32 5.73 -7.14
CA ILE A 201 32.98 5.51 -5.85
C ILE A 201 34.10 4.51 -6.01
N SER A 202 35.04 4.47 -5.06
CA SER A 202 36.14 3.51 -5.08
C SER A 202 35.65 2.06 -4.89
N HIS A 203 36.48 1.07 -5.25
CA HIS A 203 36.14 -0.34 -5.03
C HIS A 203 35.88 -0.65 -3.56
N ALA A 204 36.62 -0.09 -2.62
CA ALA A 204 36.39 -0.29 -1.20
C ALA A 204 35.07 0.32 -0.73
N GLN A 205 34.73 1.52 -1.21
CA GLN A 205 33.44 2.14 -0.95
C GLN A 205 32.30 1.35 -1.61
N ALA A 206 32.49 0.82 -2.81
CA ALA A 206 31.52 0.01 -3.51
C ALA A 206 31.19 -1.29 -2.76
N ALA A 207 32.20 -1.97 -2.22
CA ALA A 207 32.01 -3.17 -1.40
C ALA A 207 31.22 -2.87 -0.12
N LEU A 208 31.55 -1.77 0.57
CA LEU A 208 30.78 -1.33 1.74
C LEU A 208 29.34 -0.92 1.39
N ALA A 209 29.15 -0.17 0.30
CA ALA A 209 27.84 0.26 -0.14
C ALA A 209 26.93 -0.93 -0.52
N ASP A 210 27.48 -1.95 -1.18
CA ASP A 210 26.77 -3.18 -1.53
C ASP A 210 26.34 -3.94 -0.26
N ALA A 211 27.24 -4.15 0.70
CA ALA A 211 26.92 -4.80 1.97
C ALA A 211 25.87 -4.03 2.79
N MET A 212 25.97 -2.70 2.83
CA MET A 212 24.99 -1.84 3.50
C MET A 212 23.61 -1.85 2.82
N LEU A 213 23.57 -1.86 1.48
CA LEU A 213 22.31 -1.99 0.75
C LEU A 213 21.63 -3.33 1.05
N ASN A 214 22.40 -4.43 1.08
CA ASN A 214 21.88 -5.74 1.47
C ASN A 214 21.26 -5.69 2.87
N LEU A 215 21.99 -5.17 3.84
CA LEU A 215 21.53 -5.09 5.22
C LEU A 215 20.31 -4.16 5.39
N LEU A 216 20.32 -2.98 4.75
CA LEU A 216 19.22 -2.02 4.83
C LEU A 216 17.98 -2.47 4.07
N SER A 217 18.11 -3.35 3.07
CA SER A 217 16.99 -3.92 2.34
C SER A 217 16.30 -5.08 3.08
N MET A 218 16.98 -5.70 4.05
CA MET A 218 16.41 -6.76 4.90
C MET A 218 15.37 -6.25 5.91
N ASP A 219 15.16 -4.95 5.98
CA ASP A 219 14.19 -4.32 6.88
C ASP A 219 12.78 -4.37 6.28
N PHE A 220 12.11 -5.50 6.47
CA PHE A 220 10.79 -5.80 5.89
C PHE A 220 9.60 -5.56 6.82
N ASP A 221 9.76 -4.90 7.95
CA ASP A 221 8.65 -4.62 8.84
C ASP A 221 7.78 -3.46 8.33
N ILE A 222 7.32 -3.62 7.08
CA ILE A 222 6.43 -2.66 6.42
C ILE A 222 5.10 -2.55 7.18
N HIS A 223 4.62 -3.64 7.76
CA HIS A 223 3.36 -3.63 8.50
C HIS A 223 3.37 -2.59 9.62
N ASN A 224 4.40 -2.60 10.46
CA ASN A 224 4.50 -1.64 11.56
C ASN A 224 4.97 -0.25 11.11
N ARG A 225 5.79 -0.16 10.05
CA ARG A 225 6.44 1.08 9.61
C ARG A 225 5.64 1.89 8.61
N TYR A 226 4.82 1.22 7.80
CA TYR A 226 4.02 1.86 6.74
C TYR A 226 2.52 1.70 6.94
N SER A 227 2.09 1.07 8.03
CA SER A 227 0.69 0.71 8.24
C SER A 227 -0.26 1.90 8.07
N ASP A 228 0.01 3.00 8.75
CA ASP A 228 -0.86 4.16 8.68
C ASP A 228 -0.83 4.83 7.32
N LEU A 229 0.34 4.91 6.68
CA LEU A 229 0.46 5.46 5.34
C LEU A 229 -0.32 4.61 4.32
N LEU A 230 -0.15 3.30 4.35
CA LEU A 230 -0.83 2.40 3.43
C LEU A 230 -2.34 2.36 3.68
N ARG A 231 -2.77 2.32 4.94
CA ARG A 231 -4.20 2.42 5.32
C ARG A 231 -4.79 3.74 4.88
N TYR A 232 -4.08 4.84 5.11
CA TYR A 232 -4.51 6.18 4.77
C TYR A 232 -4.60 6.42 3.26
N ASN A 233 -3.69 5.83 2.46
CA ASN A 233 -3.69 5.93 1.00
C ASN A 233 -4.39 4.74 0.32
N SER A 234 -5.02 3.86 1.07
CA SER A 234 -5.76 2.72 0.54
C SER A 234 -7.08 3.12 -0.11
N PHE A 235 -7.74 2.16 -0.71
CA PHE A 235 -9.07 2.31 -1.28
C PHE A 235 -10.16 2.69 -0.30
N ARG A 236 -9.96 2.49 0.98
CA ARG A 236 -10.92 2.95 1.99
C ARG A 236 -11.21 4.44 1.84
N ARG A 237 -10.28 5.16 1.25
CA ARG A 237 -10.33 6.60 1.03
C ARG A 237 -10.47 7.01 -0.42
N SER A 238 -9.97 6.21 -1.35
CA SER A 238 -9.97 6.49 -2.78
C SER A 238 -10.92 5.53 -3.48
N ARG A 239 -12.11 6.00 -3.81
CA ARG A 239 -13.16 5.20 -4.44
C ARG A 239 -13.24 5.51 -5.92
N ARG A 240 -13.49 4.48 -6.72
CA ARG A 240 -13.89 4.68 -8.11
C ARG A 240 -15.36 5.03 -8.17
N THR A 241 -15.72 5.90 -9.09
CA THR A 241 -17.12 6.11 -9.45
C THR A 241 -17.73 4.81 -10.00
N ARG A 242 -19.04 4.68 -9.97
CA ARG A 242 -19.72 3.51 -10.54
C ARG A 242 -19.40 3.30 -12.02
N ASN A 243 -19.26 4.37 -12.78
CA ASN A 243 -18.90 4.31 -14.20
C ASN A 243 -17.48 3.77 -14.40
N GLU A 244 -16.53 4.10 -13.52
CA GLU A 244 -15.17 3.60 -13.55
C GLU A 244 -15.06 2.15 -13.06
N LEU A 245 -15.88 1.73 -12.10
CA LEU A 245 -15.95 0.34 -11.64
C LEU A 245 -16.48 -0.59 -12.73
N GLY A 246 -17.24 -0.06 -13.67
CA GLY A 246 -17.67 -0.68 -14.90
C GLY A 246 -18.47 -1.96 -14.75
N ARG A 247 -18.14 -2.85 -13.84
CA ARG A 247 -18.73 -4.18 -13.78
C ARG A 247 -18.56 -4.81 -12.40
N GLY A 248 -19.61 -5.46 -11.88
CA GLY A 248 -19.39 -6.51 -10.93
C GLY A 248 -19.64 -6.22 -9.48
N PHE A 249 -20.80 -5.65 -9.17
CA PHE A 249 -21.32 -5.83 -7.83
C PHE A 249 -21.86 -7.24 -7.67
N VAL A 250 -21.52 -7.88 -6.55
CA VAL A 250 -22.09 -9.18 -6.17
C VAL A 250 -23.62 -9.11 -6.06
N PHE A 251 -24.17 -7.94 -5.80
CA PHE A 251 -25.60 -7.66 -5.80
C PHE A 251 -26.28 -7.80 -7.15
N ALA A 252 -25.55 -7.66 -8.25
CA ALA A 252 -26.14 -7.62 -9.59
C ALA A 252 -26.26 -9.01 -10.22
N VAL A 253 -25.88 -10.07 -9.51
CA VAL A 253 -26.01 -11.44 -10.02
C VAL A 253 -27.44 -11.92 -9.79
N ILE A 254 -28.31 -11.62 -10.76
CA ILE A 254 -29.69 -12.09 -10.81
C ILE A 254 -29.84 -12.96 -12.07
N GLY A 255 -29.63 -14.29 -11.94
CA GLY A 255 -29.79 -15.23 -13.03
C GLY A 255 -28.49 -15.80 -13.60
N ALA A 256 -28.58 -16.48 -14.75
CA ALA A 256 -27.48 -17.25 -15.36
C ALA A 256 -26.38 -16.40 -15.98
N LYS A 257 -26.61 -15.12 -16.21
CA LYS A 257 -25.60 -14.17 -16.69
C LYS A 257 -25.39 -13.07 -15.67
N PRO A 258 -24.13 -12.70 -15.37
CA PRO A 258 -23.86 -11.56 -14.51
C PRO A 258 -24.49 -10.32 -15.14
N SER A 259 -25.48 -9.75 -14.48
CA SER A 259 -25.97 -8.41 -14.79
C SER A 259 -25.10 -7.42 -14.01
N TYR A 260 -24.56 -6.44 -14.68
CA TYR A 260 -23.69 -5.43 -14.07
C TYR A 260 -24.46 -4.21 -13.56
N THR A 261 -25.76 -4.23 -13.70
CA THR A 261 -26.64 -3.17 -13.24
C THR A 261 -27.67 -3.79 -12.30
N LEU A 262 -27.69 -3.34 -11.05
CA LEU A 262 -28.74 -3.73 -10.12
C LEU A 262 -30.02 -3.00 -10.52
N ASP A 263 -30.89 -3.68 -11.26
CA ASP A 263 -32.23 -3.19 -11.63
C ASP A 263 -33.29 -3.98 -10.87
N LEU A 264 -33.87 -3.39 -9.85
CA LEU A 264 -34.97 -3.95 -9.05
C LEU A 264 -36.33 -3.30 -9.36
N SER A 265 -36.40 -2.45 -10.36
CA SER A 265 -37.68 -1.91 -10.84
C SER A 265 -38.54 -2.98 -11.51
N ASN A 266 -37.91 -4.02 -12.07
CA ASN A 266 -38.61 -5.19 -12.58
C ASN A 266 -39.07 -6.12 -11.44
N PRO A 267 -40.40 -6.40 -11.30
CA PRO A 267 -40.92 -7.23 -10.20
C PRO A 267 -40.33 -8.66 -10.16
N GLU A 268 -40.05 -9.27 -11.31
CA GLU A 268 -39.48 -10.60 -11.37
C GLU A 268 -37.99 -10.58 -10.89
N HIS A 269 -37.24 -9.53 -11.21
CA HIS A 269 -35.88 -9.35 -10.68
C HIS A 269 -35.94 -9.17 -9.17
N LEU A 270 -36.83 -8.33 -8.67
CA LEU A 270 -37.00 -8.10 -7.22
C LEU A 270 -37.40 -9.39 -6.50
N LYS A 271 -38.30 -10.17 -7.05
CA LYS A 271 -38.74 -11.46 -6.49
C LYS A 271 -37.55 -12.45 -6.41
N ARG A 272 -36.80 -12.59 -7.48
CA ARG A 272 -35.61 -13.46 -7.52
C ARG A 272 -34.54 -12.97 -6.54
N TRP A 273 -34.32 -11.67 -6.48
CA TRP A 273 -33.36 -11.07 -5.57
C TRP A 273 -33.74 -11.35 -4.10
N LYS A 274 -35.02 -11.12 -3.72
CA LYS A 274 -35.53 -11.42 -2.39
C LYS A 274 -35.47 -12.91 -2.05
N ALA A 275 -35.71 -13.79 -3.00
CA ALA A 275 -35.58 -15.24 -2.81
C ALA A 275 -34.17 -15.67 -2.54
N LEU A 276 -33.17 -15.02 -3.16
CA LEU A 276 -31.74 -15.31 -2.99
C LEU A 276 -31.15 -14.65 -1.75
N HIS A 277 -31.44 -13.38 -1.51
CA HIS A 277 -30.79 -12.55 -0.52
C HIS A 277 -31.66 -12.18 0.69
N GLY A 278 -32.98 -12.38 0.58
CA GLY A 278 -33.93 -11.96 1.62
C GLY A 278 -34.24 -10.46 1.54
N SER A 279 -34.81 -9.92 2.61
CA SER A 279 -35.28 -8.53 2.66
C SER A 279 -34.63 -7.67 3.74
N THR A 280 -33.67 -8.22 4.50
CA THR A 280 -32.94 -7.50 5.53
C THR A 280 -31.44 -7.66 5.27
N VAL A 281 -30.79 -6.61 4.85
CA VAL A 281 -29.44 -6.67 4.28
C VAL A 281 -28.49 -5.73 4.99
N LEU A 282 -27.26 -6.16 5.18
CA LEU A 282 -26.13 -5.31 5.56
C LEU A 282 -25.23 -5.10 4.34
N ASP A 283 -24.98 -3.85 3.99
CA ASP A 283 -24.01 -3.43 2.98
C ASP A 283 -22.76 -2.90 3.68
N PHE A 284 -21.78 -3.79 3.88
CA PHE A 284 -20.54 -3.48 4.62
C PHE A 284 -19.49 -2.93 3.67
N GLY A 285 -19.17 -1.64 3.80
CA GLY A 285 -18.36 -0.88 2.86
C GLY A 285 -19.18 -0.34 1.70
N ALA A 286 -20.28 0.35 2.03
CA ALA A 286 -21.33 0.78 1.10
C ALA A 286 -20.92 1.88 0.11
N GLY A 287 -19.70 2.43 0.22
CA GLY A 287 -19.13 3.38 -0.73
C GLY A 287 -19.97 4.64 -0.90
N HIS A 288 -20.48 4.85 -2.12
CA HIS A 288 -21.35 5.98 -2.46
C HIS A 288 -22.82 5.78 -2.06
N LEU A 289 -23.16 4.72 -1.34
CA LEU A 289 -24.52 4.32 -0.97
C LEU A 289 -25.46 4.05 -2.16
N THR A 290 -24.93 3.90 -3.37
CA THR A 290 -25.76 3.74 -4.58
C THR A 290 -26.61 2.46 -4.50
N GLU A 291 -25.97 1.33 -4.16
CA GLU A 291 -26.65 0.03 -4.01
C GLU A 291 -27.61 0.05 -2.83
N THR A 292 -27.18 0.61 -1.70
CA THR A 292 -28.05 0.81 -0.53
C THR A 292 -29.32 1.56 -0.91
N GLN A 293 -29.23 2.66 -1.66
CA GLN A 293 -30.39 3.44 -2.08
C GLN A 293 -31.32 2.66 -3.04
N ILE A 294 -30.75 1.94 -4.01
CA ILE A 294 -31.52 1.08 -4.93
C ILE A 294 -32.31 0.02 -4.15
N LEU A 295 -31.67 -0.63 -3.17
CA LEU A 295 -32.31 -1.65 -2.33
C LEU A 295 -33.40 -1.05 -1.48
N GLN A 296 -33.18 0.09 -0.83
CA GLN A 296 -34.18 0.77 -0.02
C GLN A 296 -35.39 1.24 -0.84
N GLN A 297 -35.17 1.79 -2.03
CA GLN A 297 -36.23 2.19 -2.96
C GLN A 297 -37.08 0.99 -3.43
N ALA A 298 -36.46 -0.19 -3.52
CA ALA A 298 -37.16 -1.44 -3.84
C ALA A 298 -37.85 -2.10 -2.62
N GLY A 299 -37.92 -1.41 -1.47
CA GLY A 299 -38.56 -1.93 -0.25
C GLY A 299 -37.76 -3.05 0.44
N ILE A 300 -36.43 -3.03 0.31
CA ILE A 300 -35.50 -3.90 1.02
C ILE A 300 -34.88 -3.11 2.16
N ASP A 301 -34.95 -3.66 3.37
CA ASP A 301 -34.36 -3.06 4.56
C ASP A 301 -32.83 -3.21 4.52
N CYS A 302 -32.15 -2.27 3.89
CA CYS A 302 -30.71 -2.26 3.72
C CYS A 302 -30.06 -1.29 4.71
N THR A 303 -29.17 -1.82 5.54
CA THR A 303 -28.33 -1.05 6.48
C THR A 303 -26.96 -0.86 5.87
N PRO A 304 -26.47 0.37 5.63
CA PRO A 304 -25.12 0.62 5.18
C PRO A 304 -24.15 0.70 6.36
N PHE A 305 -22.89 0.33 6.10
CA PHE A 305 -21.74 0.71 6.90
C PHE A 305 -20.65 1.26 5.96
N GLU A 306 -20.28 2.53 6.13
CA GLU A 306 -19.23 3.19 5.32
C GLU A 306 -18.51 4.24 6.14
N PRO A 307 -17.30 3.91 6.65
CA PRO A 307 -16.50 4.83 7.46
C PRO A 307 -15.81 5.95 6.65
N TYR A 308 -15.77 5.81 5.33
CA TYR A 308 -15.11 6.75 4.41
C TYR A 308 -16.03 7.15 3.26
N HIS A 309 -17.23 7.63 3.59
CA HIS A 309 -18.16 8.14 2.60
C HIS A 309 -17.58 9.35 1.86
N LEU A 310 -17.77 9.41 0.53
CA LEU A 310 -17.19 10.45 -0.30
C LEU A 310 -18.23 11.50 -0.71
N THR A 311 -17.80 12.76 -0.74
CA THR A 311 -18.51 13.84 -1.41
C THR A 311 -18.58 13.61 -2.93
N LYS A 312 -19.35 14.42 -3.64
CA LYS A 312 -19.35 14.44 -5.11
C LYS A 312 -17.98 14.80 -5.72
N GLY A 313 -17.13 15.49 -4.97
CA GLY A 313 -15.75 15.83 -5.35
C GLY A 313 -14.72 14.75 -5.00
N GLU A 314 -15.16 13.55 -4.61
CA GLU A 314 -14.30 12.40 -4.24
C GLU A 314 -13.43 12.65 -2.99
N GLU A 315 -13.77 13.64 -2.18
CA GLU A 315 -13.16 13.85 -0.87
C GLU A 315 -13.97 13.15 0.22
N ILE A 316 -13.32 12.76 1.33
CA ILE A 316 -14.02 12.12 2.44
C ILE A 316 -14.93 13.15 3.13
N ASP A 317 -16.23 12.85 3.14
CA ASP A 317 -17.21 13.55 3.97
C ASP A 317 -17.23 12.92 5.37
N LYS A 318 -16.42 13.48 6.26
CA LYS A 318 -16.27 12.99 7.63
C LYS A 318 -17.58 13.06 8.42
N VAL A 319 -18.39 14.10 8.22
CA VAL A 319 -19.64 14.28 8.94
C VAL A 319 -20.64 13.19 8.52
N ALA A 320 -20.85 13.02 7.22
CA ALA A 320 -21.71 11.95 6.70
C ALA A 320 -21.21 10.56 7.10
N SER A 321 -19.90 10.31 7.05
CA SER A 321 -19.29 9.06 7.49
C SER A 321 -19.61 8.74 8.95
N LEU A 322 -19.47 9.71 9.84
CA LEU A 322 -19.77 9.53 11.26
C LEU A 322 -21.26 9.29 11.54
N GLU A 323 -22.17 9.92 10.79
CA GLU A 323 -23.61 9.67 10.92
C GLU A 323 -24.01 8.27 10.39
N ILE A 324 -23.39 7.79 9.31
CA ILE A 324 -23.58 6.41 8.83
C ILE A 324 -23.10 5.41 9.90
N VAL A 325 -21.92 5.62 10.46
CA VAL A 325 -21.38 4.76 11.52
C VAL A 325 -22.27 4.77 12.77
N LYS A 326 -22.75 5.93 13.20
CA LYS A 326 -23.66 6.07 14.33
C LYS A 326 -24.97 5.32 14.10
N SER A 327 -25.59 5.49 12.93
CA SER A 327 -26.82 4.79 12.55
C SER A 327 -26.60 3.27 12.50
N PHE A 328 -25.48 2.82 11.97
CA PHE A 328 -25.10 1.42 11.96
C PHE A 328 -24.97 0.86 13.39
N LEU A 329 -24.30 1.56 14.30
CA LEU A 329 -24.14 1.13 15.70
C LEU A 329 -25.48 1.05 16.45
N GLN A 330 -26.45 1.92 16.14
CA GLN A 330 -27.82 1.81 16.66
C GLN A 330 -28.51 0.52 16.18
N VAL A 331 -28.31 0.14 14.92
CA VAL A 331 -28.81 -1.12 14.37
C VAL A 331 -28.12 -2.33 15.01
N VAL A 332 -26.81 -2.27 15.24
CA VAL A 332 -26.09 -3.32 15.97
C VAL A 332 -26.68 -3.50 17.37
N ARG A 333 -26.83 -2.40 18.13
CA ARG A 333 -27.39 -2.38 19.49
C ARG A 333 -28.81 -2.95 19.56
N SER A 334 -29.64 -2.71 18.52
CA SER A 334 -31.02 -3.23 18.46
C SER A 334 -31.11 -4.77 18.31
N GLY A 335 -30.00 -5.44 18.06
CA GLY A 335 -29.97 -6.87 17.81
C GLY A 335 -30.57 -7.29 16.46
N LYS A 336 -30.74 -6.35 15.52
CA LYS A 336 -31.28 -6.61 14.18
C LYS A 336 -30.56 -7.76 13.50
N ARG A 337 -31.32 -8.69 12.92
CA ARG A 337 -30.80 -9.85 12.17
C ARG A 337 -30.79 -9.55 10.68
N PHE A 338 -29.75 -10.03 10.00
CA PHE A 338 -29.60 -9.88 8.56
C PHE A 338 -29.79 -11.21 7.83
N SER A 339 -30.58 -11.19 6.75
CA SER A 339 -30.67 -12.33 5.83
C SER A 339 -29.42 -12.47 4.96
N SER A 340 -28.83 -11.34 4.60
CA SER A 340 -27.57 -11.29 3.84
C SER A 340 -26.65 -10.17 4.31
N ILE A 341 -25.35 -10.44 4.24
CA ILE A 341 -24.27 -9.47 4.46
C ILE A 341 -23.46 -9.41 3.17
N PHE A 342 -23.19 -8.22 2.69
CA PHE A 342 -22.40 -7.99 1.50
C PHE A 342 -21.10 -7.27 1.83
N ILE A 343 -19.98 -7.75 1.26
CA ILE A 343 -18.66 -7.14 1.30
C ILE A 343 -18.18 -7.00 -0.14
N SER A 344 -18.58 -5.91 -0.81
CA SER A 344 -18.31 -5.72 -2.23
C SER A 344 -17.11 -4.84 -2.47
N SER A 345 -16.01 -5.41 -2.99
CA SER A 345 -14.76 -4.70 -3.32
C SER A 345 -14.14 -3.94 -2.14
N VAL A 346 -14.36 -4.42 -0.91
CA VAL A 346 -13.77 -3.86 0.32
C VAL A 346 -12.42 -4.50 0.59
N LEU A 347 -12.35 -5.84 0.59
CA LEU A 347 -11.16 -6.59 1.02
C LEU A 347 -9.94 -6.37 0.11
N ASN A 348 -10.17 -6.07 -1.17
CA ASN A 348 -9.09 -5.66 -2.07
C ASN A 348 -8.56 -4.25 -1.80
N SER A 349 -9.29 -3.44 -1.03
CA SER A 349 -8.92 -2.07 -0.65
C SER A 349 -8.26 -1.99 0.72
N VAL A 350 -8.13 -3.12 1.41
CA VAL A 350 -7.57 -3.23 2.74
C VAL A 350 -6.19 -3.87 2.64
N PRO A 351 -5.11 -3.12 2.87
CA PRO A 351 -3.74 -3.54 2.52
C PRO A 351 -3.20 -4.68 3.38
N PHE A 352 -3.63 -4.82 4.63
CA PHE A 352 -3.07 -5.80 5.56
C PHE A 352 -4.03 -6.95 5.86
N GLU A 353 -3.49 -8.16 5.96
CA GLU A 353 -4.29 -9.35 6.25
C GLU A 353 -4.99 -9.25 7.61
N GLY A 354 -4.30 -8.76 8.65
CA GLY A 354 -4.89 -8.53 9.96
C GLY A 354 -6.14 -7.66 9.91
N ASP A 355 -6.08 -6.55 9.15
CA ASP A 355 -7.21 -5.64 8.98
C ASP A 355 -8.39 -6.30 8.21
N ARG A 356 -8.08 -7.15 7.23
CA ARG A 356 -9.11 -7.94 6.53
C ARG A 356 -9.77 -8.96 7.46
N ARG A 357 -8.99 -9.60 8.35
CA ARG A 357 -9.53 -10.51 9.38
C ARG A 357 -10.44 -9.78 10.36
N HIS A 358 -10.15 -8.54 10.74
CA HIS A 358 -11.05 -7.73 11.58
C HIS A 358 -12.42 -7.55 10.92
N ILE A 359 -12.46 -7.22 9.61
CA ILE A 359 -13.71 -7.10 8.85
C ILE A 359 -14.49 -8.42 8.84
N ILE A 360 -13.80 -9.54 8.63
CA ILE A 360 -14.44 -10.87 8.65
C ILE A 360 -15.01 -11.20 10.02
N SER A 361 -14.28 -10.93 11.11
CA SER A 361 -14.74 -11.14 12.48
C SER A 361 -15.96 -10.29 12.82
N LEU A 362 -15.94 -9.00 12.48
CA LEU A 362 -17.09 -8.10 12.68
C LEU A 362 -18.34 -8.59 11.94
N THR A 363 -18.19 -8.97 10.68
CA THR A 363 -19.32 -9.41 9.85
C THR A 363 -19.86 -10.79 10.29
N ALA A 364 -19.00 -11.69 10.75
CA ALA A 364 -19.41 -12.97 11.34
C ALA A 364 -20.20 -12.78 12.65
N THR A 365 -19.80 -11.82 13.50
CA THR A 365 -20.51 -11.49 14.74
C THR A 365 -21.92 -10.92 14.48
N LEU A 366 -22.15 -10.30 13.34
CA LEU A 366 -23.47 -9.78 12.93
C LEU A 366 -24.37 -10.83 12.29
N ALA A 367 -23.83 -12.01 11.98
CA ALA A 367 -24.53 -13.10 11.31
C ALA A 367 -25.13 -14.12 12.31
N ASP A 368 -26.13 -14.84 11.85
CA ASP A 368 -26.68 -16.03 12.51
C ASP A 368 -26.69 -17.23 11.54
N ALA A 369 -27.19 -18.37 11.99
CA ALA A 369 -27.23 -19.62 11.20
C ALA A 369 -28.02 -19.48 9.86
N LYS A 370 -28.91 -18.49 9.75
CA LYS A 370 -29.70 -18.22 8.54
C LYS A 370 -29.06 -17.17 7.63
N THR A 371 -28.12 -16.42 8.16
CA THR A 371 -27.43 -15.35 7.43
C THR A 371 -26.49 -15.94 6.37
N ARG A 372 -26.48 -15.35 5.18
CA ARG A 372 -25.49 -15.62 4.14
C ARG A 372 -24.59 -14.40 3.97
N LEU A 373 -23.29 -14.64 3.89
CA LEU A 373 -22.36 -13.59 3.52
C LEU A 373 -21.94 -13.77 2.06
N PHE A 374 -21.93 -12.68 1.32
CA PHE A 374 -21.46 -12.58 -0.06
C PHE A 374 -20.34 -11.58 -0.13
N ALA A 375 -19.17 -12.00 -0.61
CA ALA A 375 -18.03 -11.13 -0.79
C ALA A 375 -17.48 -11.21 -2.19
N VAL A 376 -16.99 -10.10 -2.71
CA VAL A 376 -16.25 -10.02 -3.96
C VAL A 376 -15.02 -9.14 -3.79
N ALA A 377 -13.90 -9.55 -4.39
CA ALA A 377 -12.65 -8.80 -4.39
C ALA A 377 -11.89 -9.01 -5.70
N SER A 378 -10.87 -8.19 -5.92
CA SER A 378 -9.94 -8.35 -7.04
C SER A 378 -9.17 -9.66 -6.93
N SER A 379 -8.99 -10.35 -8.06
CA SER A 379 -8.22 -11.59 -8.08
C SER A 379 -6.92 -11.46 -8.87
N THR A 380 -6.00 -12.40 -8.66
CA THR A 380 -4.77 -12.55 -9.44
C THR A 380 -5.02 -12.93 -10.92
N GLN A 381 -6.27 -13.18 -11.29
CA GLN A 381 -6.69 -13.41 -12.68
C GLN A 381 -6.89 -12.09 -13.46
N GLN A 382 -6.96 -10.95 -12.78
CA GLN A 382 -7.13 -9.67 -13.45
C GLN A 382 -5.93 -9.32 -14.33
N THR A 383 -6.24 -8.76 -15.50
CA THR A 383 -5.22 -8.38 -16.49
C THR A 383 -4.14 -7.47 -15.90
N GLY A 384 -4.52 -6.50 -15.04
CA GLY A 384 -3.57 -5.61 -14.39
C GLY A 384 -2.52 -6.35 -13.55
N TRP A 385 -2.94 -7.35 -12.77
CA TRP A 385 -2.03 -8.18 -12.00
C TRP A 385 -1.15 -9.06 -12.87
N ARG A 386 -1.73 -9.71 -13.89
CA ARG A 386 -0.97 -10.57 -14.82
C ARG A 386 0.09 -9.79 -15.58
N ASN A 387 -0.22 -8.57 -16.01
CA ASN A 387 0.73 -7.70 -16.69
C ASN A 387 1.91 -7.32 -15.81
N LEU A 388 1.66 -7.02 -14.53
CA LEU A 388 2.71 -6.68 -13.58
C LEU A 388 3.64 -7.88 -13.33
N ASN A 389 3.10 -9.07 -13.31
CA ASN A 389 3.84 -10.33 -13.08
C ASN A 389 4.57 -10.86 -14.34
N GLY A 390 4.59 -10.13 -15.42
CA GLY A 390 5.27 -10.51 -16.67
C GLY A 390 4.54 -11.58 -17.48
N ALA A 391 3.29 -11.91 -17.11
CA ALA A 391 2.49 -12.94 -17.82
C ALA A 391 1.88 -12.42 -19.14
N ALA A 392 1.88 -11.11 -19.38
CA ALA A 392 1.43 -10.49 -20.62
C ALA A 392 2.19 -9.17 -20.87
N PRO A 393 2.38 -8.75 -22.13
CA PRO A 393 2.95 -7.45 -22.41
C PRO A 393 2.07 -6.33 -21.84
N LEU A 394 2.70 -5.32 -21.22
CA LEU A 394 2.01 -4.14 -20.73
C LEU A 394 1.29 -3.46 -21.90
N ASN A 395 -0.02 -3.47 -21.87
CA ASN A 395 -0.83 -2.73 -22.83
C ASN A 395 -0.68 -1.24 -22.52
N LYS A 396 -0.17 -0.45 -23.48
CA LYS A 396 0.07 0.99 -23.30
C LYS A 396 -1.19 1.79 -22.93
N SER A 397 -2.37 1.25 -23.21
CA SER A 397 -3.66 1.87 -22.87
C SER A 397 -4.08 1.69 -21.40
N ASP A 398 -3.43 0.82 -20.64
CA ASP A 398 -3.83 0.42 -19.28
C ASP A 398 -2.97 1.09 -18.21
N SER A 399 -2.59 2.35 -18.44
CA SER A 399 -1.77 3.17 -17.54
C SER A 399 -2.42 3.51 -16.20
N SER A 400 -3.70 3.17 -16.01
CA SER A 400 -4.45 3.36 -14.76
C SER A 400 -4.15 2.30 -13.71
N GLN A 401 -3.34 1.30 -14.03
CA GLN A 401 -3.23 0.09 -13.24
C GLN A 401 -1.95 0.06 -12.41
N ILE A 402 -1.70 -1.09 -11.80
CA ILE A 402 -0.64 -1.30 -10.84
C ILE A 402 0.70 -0.83 -11.40
N THR A 403 1.37 0.03 -10.66
CA THR A 403 2.69 0.52 -11.04
C THR A 403 3.78 -0.44 -10.58
N PHE A 404 3.64 -1.05 -9.39
CA PHE A 404 4.57 -2.04 -8.86
C PHE A 404 3.95 -2.86 -7.72
N MET A 405 4.54 -4.03 -7.42
CA MET A 405 4.17 -4.87 -6.28
C MET A 405 4.84 -4.38 -4.99
N LEU A 406 4.14 -4.54 -3.88
CA LEU A 406 4.71 -4.45 -2.55
C LEU A 406 4.94 -5.88 -2.02
N ASP A 407 6.07 -6.10 -1.36
CA ASP A 407 6.56 -7.44 -1.03
C ASP A 407 6.33 -7.90 0.41
N TYR A 408 5.64 -7.10 1.22
CA TYR A 408 5.29 -7.52 2.58
C TYR A 408 4.18 -8.59 2.63
N GLU A 409 3.39 -8.71 1.55
CA GLU A 409 2.35 -9.72 1.41
C GLU A 409 2.12 -10.02 -0.08
N PRO A 410 2.04 -11.29 -0.50
CA PRO A 410 1.74 -11.64 -1.89
C PRO A 410 0.44 -11.00 -2.38
N GLY A 411 0.39 -10.60 -3.63
CA GLY A 411 -0.81 -10.02 -4.23
C GLY A 411 -1.07 -8.55 -3.93
N ILE A 412 -0.20 -7.87 -3.21
CA ILE A 412 -0.34 -6.43 -2.96
C ILE A 412 0.35 -5.62 -4.05
N GLY A 413 -0.37 -4.66 -4.62
CA GLY A 413 0.14 -3.71 -5.60
C GLY A 413 -0.19 -2.27 -5.26
N LEU A 414 0.64 -1.35 -5.73
CA LEU A 414 0.39 0.09 -5.71
C LEU A 414 0.14 0.56 -7.14
N GLY A 415 -0.96 1.25 -7.36
CA GLY A 415 -1.36 1.73 -8.68
C GLY A 415 -1.88 3.17 -8.69
N ASP A 416 -2.25 3.64 -9.88
CA ASP A 416 -2.83 4.98 -10.14
C ASP A 416 -2.02 6.16 -9.57
N ILE A 417 -0.70 6.02 -9.51
CA ILE A 417 0.20 7.01 -8.88
C ILE A 417 0.12 8.38 -9.56
N SER A 418 -0.26 8.41 -10.83
CA SER A 418 -0.39 9.67 -11.57
C SER A 418 -1.65 10.46 -11.23
N LYS A 419 -2.69 9.78 -10.73
CA LYS A 419 -3.99 10.37 -10.41
C LYS A 419 -4.29 10.27 -8.91
N LEU A 420 -4.64 9.09 -8.43
CA LEU A 420 -4.97 8.79 -7.05
C LEU A 420 -4.23 7.51 -6.63
N PRO A 421 -3.09 7.64 -5.96
CA PRO A 421 -2.33 6.48 -5.52
C PRO A 421 -3.18 5.60 -4.61
N LYS A 422 -3.16 4.30 -4.87
CA LYS A 422 -3.93 3.33 -4.09
C LYS A 422 -3.21 2.00 -3.97
N VAL A 423 -3.31 1.41 -2.80
CA VAL A 423 -2.90 0.04 -2.54
C VAL A 423 -4.06 -0.88 -2.86
N GLN A 424 -3.79 -1.97 -3.54
CA GLN A 424 -4.80 -2.97 -3.88
C GLN A 424 -4.24 -4.38 -3.66
N LYS A 425 -5.04 -5.20 -2.98
CA LYS A 425 -4.81 -6.63 -2.81
C LYS A 425 -5.51 -7.40 -3.92
N TYR A 426 -4.78 -8.30 -4.55
CA TYR A 426 -5.27 -9.28 -5.51
C TYR A 426 -5.22 -10.66 -4.87
N HIS A 427 -6.36 -11.31 -4.75
CA HIS A 427 -6.49 -12.57 -4.04
C HIS A 427 -6.41 -13.77 -4.98
N THR A 428 -5.78 -14.86 -4.52
CA THR A 428 -6.01 -16.19 -5.08
C THR A 428 -7.30 -16.78 -4.52
N VAL A 429 -7.84 -17.81 -5.19
CA VAL A 429 -9.02 -18.54 -4.70
C VAL A 429 -8.77 -19.20 -3.35
N SER A 430 -7.59 -19.82 -3.19
CA SER A 430 -7.20 -20.49 -1.96
C SER A 430 -7.12 -19.53 -0.79
N GLU A 431 -6.33 -18.48 -0.95
CA GLU A 431 -6.13 -17.45 0.07
C GLU A 431 -7.46 -16.79 0.49
N PHE A 432 -8.31 -16.45 -0.49
CA PHE A 432 -9.61 -15.84 -0.19
C PHE A 432 -10.54 -16.80 0.57
N ARG A 433 -10.48 -18.09 0.24
CA ARG A 433 -11.20 -19.14 0.98
C ARG A 433 -10.69 -19.27 2.40
N GLU A 434 -9.39 -19.34 2.60
CA GLU A 434 -8.73 -19.45 3.92
C GLU A 434 -9.07 -18.26 4.82
N LEU A 435 -9.11 -17.05 4.25
CA LEU A 435 -9.49 -15.85 4.98
C LEU A 435 -10.88 -15.97 5.61
N PHE A 436 -11.88 -16.47 4.85
CA PHE A 436 -13.24 -16.65 5.39
C PHE A 436 -13.38 -17.88 6.29
N LEU A 437 -12.61 -18.95 6.09
CA LEU A 437 -12.63 -20.13 6.96
C LEU A 437 -12.20 -19.82 8.41
N THR A 438 -11.58 -18.67 8.66
CA THR A 438 -11.29 -18.23 10.03
C THR A 438 -12.53 -17.99 10.87
N GLN A 439 -13.67 -17.66 10.25
CA GLN A 439 -14.90 -17.28 10.95
C GLN A 439 -16.18 -17.93 10.38
N TRP A 440 -16.08 -18.74 9.34
CA TRP A 440 -17.21 -19.38 8.69
C TRP A 440 -16.91 -20.85 8.42
N ARG A 441 -17.89 -21.74 8.70
CA ARG A 441 -17.69 -23.19 8.49
C ARG A 441 -17.85 -23.58 7.03
N ASP A 442 -18.82 -23.02 6.34
CA ASP A 442 -19.15 -23.33 4.95
C ASP A 442 -18.74 -22.16 4.05
N VAL A 443 -17.63 -22.31 3.35
CA VAL A 443 -17.08 -21.29 2.46
C VAL A 443 -16.93 -21.85 1.05
N LYS A 444 -17.68 -21.29 0.12
CA LYS A 444 -17.56 -21.59 -1.31
C LYS A 444 -16.95 -20.39 -2.02
N VAL A 445 -15.83 -20.58 -2.69
CA VAL A 445 -15.12 -19.53 -3.44
C VAL A 445 -14.96 -19.93 -4.90
N ASN A 446 -15.18 -18.98 -5.80
CA ASN A 446 -15.00 -19.14 -7.25
C ASN A 446 -14.47 -17.84 -7.89
N ILE A 447 -14.03 -17.94 -9.14
CA ILE A 447 -13.72 -16.77 -9.98
C ILE A 447 -14.96 -16.45 -10.83
N ALA A 448 -15.35 -15.20 -10.86
CA ALA A 448 -16.37 -14.68 -11.76
C ALA A 448 -15.90 -13.35 -12.35
N VAL A 449 -15.82 -13.28 -13.66
CA VAL A 449 -15.39 -12.10 -14.42
C VAL A 449 -14.10 -11.49 -13.84
N GLU A 450 -13.07 -12.32 -13.69
CA GLU A 450 -11.74 -11.95 -13.16
C GLU A 450 -11.72 -11.51 -11.68
N ASN A 451 -12.85 -11.58 -10.97
CA ASN A 451 -12.92 -11.31 -9.53
C ASN A 451 -13.07 -12.62 -8.75
N VAL A 452 -12.52 -12.66 -7.55
CA VAL A 452 -12.77 -13.73 -6.61
C VAL A 452 -14.07 -13.44 -5.85
N GLN A 453 -14.93 -14.46 -5.72
CA GLN A 453 -16.21 -14.37 -5.02
C GLN A 453 -16.30 -15.43 -3.94
N ALA A 454 -16.80 -15.05 -2.76
CA ALA A 454 -17.09 -15.97 -1.67
C ALA A 454 -18.58 -15.94 -1.28
N ILE A 455 -19.12 -17.12 -1.00
CA ILE A 455 -20.43 -17.30 -0.37
C ILE A 455 -20.19 -18.11 0.91
N CYS A 456 -20.54 -17.50 2.07
CA CYS A 456 -20.28 -18.09 3.37
C CYS A 456 -21.61 -18.33 4.13
N ARG A 457 -21.64 -19.41 4.91
CA ARG A 457 -22.75 -19.80 5.78
C ARG A 457 -22.21 -20.36 7.08
N ASN A 458 -23.09 -20.47 8.08
CA ASN A 458 -22.76 -21.06 9.36
C ASN A 458 -21.57 -20.35 10.02
N PRO A 459 -21.76 -19.11 10.55
CA PRO A 459 -20.70 -18.37 11.23
C PRO A 459 -20.22 -19.15 12.45
N CYS A 460 -18.91 -19.10 12.69
CA CYS A 460 -18.31 -19.57 13.94
C CYS A 460 -18.52 -18.52 15.03
N PRO A 461 -18.60 -18.92 16.30
CA PRO A 461 -18.47 -17.98 17.41
C PRO A 461 -17.15 -17.21 17.31
N VAL A 462 -17.23 -15.89 17.42
CA VAL A 462 -16.04 -15.04 17.40
C VAL A 462 -15.47 -14.96 18.83
N ASP A 463 -14.15 -15.11 18.94
CA ASP A 463 -13.46 -14.91 20.22
C ASP A 463 -13.65 -13.45 20.69
N PRO A 464 -14.08 -13.22 21.95
CA PRO A 464 -14.31 -11.87 22.49
C PRO A 464 -13.08 -10.96 22.43
N VAL A 465 -11.87 -11.50 22.58
CA VAL A 465 -10.62 -10.71 22.49
C VAL A 465 -10.38 -10.26 21.06
N ALA A 466 -10.46 -11.19 20.11
CA ALA A 466 -10.32 -10.87 18.68
C ALA A 466 -11.42 -9.91 18.19
N LEU A 467 -12.63 -10.00 18.75
CA LEU A 467 -13.71 -9.06 18.45
C LEU A 467 -13.42 -7.67 19.01
N ARG A 468 -12.91 -7.57 20.23
CA ARG A 468 -12.50 -6.28 20.82
C ARG A 468 -11.44 -5.60 19.97
N ASP A 469 -10.42 -6.34 19.53
CA ASP A 469 -9.37 -5.83 18.65
C ASP A 469 -9.93 -5.34 17.30
N ALA A 470 -10.85 -6.11 16.73
CA ALA A 470 -11.51 -5.75 15.48
C ALA A 470 -12.37 -4.47 15.62
N ILE A 471 -13.07 -4.32 16.75
CA ILE A 471 -13.85 -3.10 17.06
C ILE A 471 -12.91 -1.91 17.28
N ALA A 472 -11.86 -2.08 18.09
CA ALA A 472 -10.88 -1.03 18.34
C ALA A 472 -10.24 -0.51 17.05
N PHE A 473 -9.96 -1.44 16.13
CA PHE A 473 -9.41 -1.06 14.81
C PHE A 473 -10.45 -0.36 13.92
N GLU A 474 -11.62 -0.98 13.68
CA GLU A 474 -12.55 -0.51 12.64
C GLU A 474 -13.33 0.76 13.05
N PHE A 475 -13.49 1.00 14.36
CA PHE A 475 -14.19 2.18 14.88
C PHE A 475 -13.26 3.30 15.37
N ASP A 476 -11.94 3.17 15.07
CA ASP A 476 -10.96 4.23 15.27
C ASP A 476 -10.09 4.48 14.03
N LEU A 477 -10.65 4.33 12.85
CA LEU A 477 -9.93 4.55 11.58
C LEU A 477 -9.46 6.00 11.44
N PRO A 478 -8.25 6.25 10.86
CA PRO A 478 -7.73 7.59 10.66
C PRO A 478 -8.40 8.30 9.49
N TYR A 479 -8.61 9.61 9.61
CA TYR A 479 -9.07 10.48 8.53
C TYR A 479 -7.91 11.28 7.91
N PRO A 480 -8.08 11.81 6.67
CA PRO A 480 -7.05 12.57 5.97
C PRO A 480 -6.52 13.80 6.70
N ASP A 481 -7.34 14.41 7.54
CA ASP A 481 -7.00 15.58 8.36
C ASP A 481 -6.15 15.24 9.61
N GLY A 482 -5.77 13.97 9.78
CA GLY A 482 -5.02 13.46 10.92
C GLY A 482 -5.89 13.13 12.14
N SER A 483 -7.18 13.42 12.10
CA SER A 483 -8.11 13.01 13.16
C SER A 483 -8.46 11.53 13.04
N ARG A 484 -9.08 10.97 14.06
CA ARG A 484 -9.55 9.59 14.09
C ARG A 484 -11.06 9.54 14.28
N MET A 485 -11.65 8.36 14.01
CA MET A 485 -13.10 8.16 14.13
C MET A 485 -13.58 8.30 15.58
N ASN A 486 -12.82 7.83 16.55
CA ASN A 486 -13.12 7.89 17.98
C ASN A 486 -14.53 7.36 18.33
N ARG A 487 -14.87 6.14 17.90
CA ARG A 487 -16.16 5.49 18.17
C ARG A 487 -16.02 4.12 18.83
N VAL A 488 -14.85 3.80 19.36
CA VAL A 488 -14.54 2.49 19.96
C VAL A 488 -15.48 2.18 21.12
N ASP A 489 -15.61 3.08 22.11
CA ASP A 489 -16.41 2.84 23.31
C ASP A 489 -17.89 2.62 22.96
N VAL A 490 -18.44 3.45 22.05
CA VAL A 490 -19.83 3.30 21.57
C VAL A 490 -20.02 2.00 20.81
N ALA A 491 -19.04 1.57 20.06
CA ALA A 491 -19.08 0.30 19.33
C ALA A 491 -18.98 -0.90 20.30
N LEU A 492 -18.07 -0.86 21.28
CA LEU A 492 -17.97 -1.91 22.32
C LEU A 492 -19.30 -2.06 23.05
N GLU A 493 -19.93 -0.96 23.45
CA GLU A 493 -21.25 -0.98 24.11
C GLU A 493 -22.32 -1.59 23.21
N ALA A 494 -22.37 -1.19 21.94
CA ALA A 494 -23.37 -1.68 20.98
C ALA A 494 -23.23 -3.20 20.73
N PHE A 495 -22.01 -3.67 20.53
CA PHE A 495 -21.72 -5.10 20.32
C PHE A 495 -21.92 -5.91 21.61
N SER A 496 -21.52 -5.40 22.78
CA SER A 496 -21.81 -6.04 24.08
C SER A 496 -23.30 -6.23 24.32
N THR A 497 -24.10 -5.18 24.03
CA THR A 497 -25.56 -5.25 24.14
C THR A 497 -26.15 -6.30 23.19
N ARG A 498 -25.68 -6.34 21.92
CA ARG A 498 -26.13 -7.32 20.94
C ARG A 498 -25.86 -8.75 21.35
N LEU A 499 -24.69 -9.00 21.91
CA LEU A 499 -24.19 -10.35 22.26
C LEU A 499 -24.62 -10.80 23.67
N GLY A 500 -25.04 -9.87 24.51
CA GLY A 500 -25.34 -10.14 25.92
C GLY A 500 -24.10 -10.48 26.77
N VAL A 501 -22.91 -10.05 26.33
CA VAL A 501 -21.62 -10.26 27.02
C VAL A 501 -20.83 -8.98 27.07
N ALA A 502 -20.01 -8.81 28.10
CA ALA A 502 -19.09 -7.66 28.18
C ALA A 502 -17.89 -7.88 27.24
N LEU A 503 -17.62 -6.88 26.40
CA LEU A 503 -16.45 -6.82 25.51
C LEU A 503 -15.39 -5.89 26.05
#